data_7f42cb268d4a2de7064810bf86b3f171
#
_entry.id   7f42cb268d4a2de7064810bf86b3f171
#
_cell.length_a   1.000
_cell.length_b   1.000
_cell.length_c   1.000
_cell.angle_alpha   90.00
_cell.angle_beta   90.00
_cell.angle_gamma   90.00
#
_symmetry.space_group_name_H-M   'P 1'
#
loop_
_entity.id
_entity.type
_entity.pdbx_description
1 polymer ?
#
loop_
_entity_poly.entity_id
_entity_poly.type
_entity_poly.pdbx_seq_one_letter_code
_entity_poly.pdbx_strand_id
1 'polypeptide(L)'
;MMNKQILWLKRASLFVLCATLLQSCFLFKKKGGNPTSTNPGEESMVTGIKYNDEDNAAISFQVKEYEGQPDAPNMIFIEGGRFVMGSSEEDILSARDNVERTASIQSFFMDQTEIANIHWLEYMAFFEKPENADRLPQGFPDIENFRKQVLLPDTTVWASELAFNDAYVANYLRYPGFRFFPVVGISWIQAKEFCKWRTSIVNENFAKKAQEAGKVEAIPNFQAGEKARLEDGYAVPDYRLPTEAEWEYAAKALVGTQYNDENQSNGRLYPWDGHAVRNPYDTKQYEMGYMLANFKRGRGDYAGIAGKLNDGALITEYIFAYPPNDYGLYNMGGNVSEWVEDVYRANAFIDVDDLNPVRRQRLDSLKLTADTSKSVYIDPAIPTPANNNKNPYNPKADRPNSLVDDNVRVYKGGSWRDVAYWCSPGTRRFLDKNVKTNYIGFRCAMIMAGERDGEKRRKQGK
;
A
#
# COMPACT_ATOMS: atom_id res chain seq x y z
N MET A 1 -66.01 52.03 -4.15
CA MET A 1 -65.88 50.69 -3.44
C MET A 1 -65.39 49.58 -4.37
N MET A 2 -65.61 49.60 -5.64
CA MET A 2 -65.29 48.56 -6.61
C MET A 2 -63.79 48.28 -6.77
N ASN A 3 -62.90 49.25 -6.69
CA ASN A 3 -61.47 49.06 -6.88
C ASN A 3 -60.74 48.32 -5.72
N LYS A 4 -61.24 48.35 -4.49
CA LYS A 4 -60.64 47.63 -3.34
C LYS A 4 -60.96 46.13 -3.39
N GLN A 5 -62.16 45.76 -3.93
CA GLN A 5 -62.53 44.34 -4.07
C GLN A 5 -61.74 43.63 -5.16
N ILE A 6 -61.45 44.30 -6.28
CA ILE A 6 -60.62 43.76 -7.37
C ILE A 6 -59.14 43.55 -6.92
N LEU A 7 -58.68 44.50 -6.13
CA LEU A 7 -57.32 44.39 -5.59
C LEU A 7 -57.18 43.24 -4.57
N TRP A 8 -58.18 42.97 -3.76
CA TRP A 8 -58.22 41.87 -2.81
C TRP A 8 -58.35 40.52 -3.50
N LEU A 9 -59.19 40.41 -4.56
CA LEU A 9 -59.27 39.20 -5.39
C LEU A 9 -57.97 38.88 -6.12
N LYS A 10 -57.23 39.87 -6.63
CA LYS A 10 -55.91 39.66 -7.24
C LYS A 10 -54.87 39.20 -6.23
N ARG A 11 -54.91 39.73 -4.99
CA ARG A 11 -54.02 39.29 -3.92
C ARG A 11 -54.33 37.86 -3.42
N ALA A 12 -55.66 37.55 -3.33
CA ALA A 12 -56.07 36.19 -2.96
C ALA A 12 -55.71 35.15 -4.03
N SER A 13 -55.85 35.47 -5.32
CA SER A 13 -55.48 34.62 -6.45
C SER A 13 -53.99 34.43 -6.53
N LEU A 14 -53.18 35.45 -6.22
CA LEU A 14 -51.72 35.35 -6.16
C LEU A 14 -51.27 34.46 -4.99
N PHE A 15 -51.97 34.56 -3.85
CA PHE A 15 -51.66 33.72 -2.68
C PHE A 15 -51.99 32.24 -2.91
N VAL A 16 -53.12 31.96 -3.61
CA VAL A 16 -53.49 30.60 -4.00
C VAL A 16 -52.50 30.04 -5.03
N LEU A 17 -52.05 30.87 -6.00
CA LEU A 17 -51.06 30.46 -6.97
C LEU A 17 -49.69 30.19 -6.33
N CYS A 18 -49.26 31.00 -5.38
CA CYS A 18 -48.06 30.77 -4.61
C CYS A 18 -48.17 29.51 -3.72
N ALA A 19 -49.33 29.27 -3.09
CA ALA A 19 -49.58 28.09 -2.28
C ALA A 19 -49.59 26.81 -3.13
N THR A 20 -50.14 26.82 -4.34
CA THR A 20 -50.10 25.69 -5.27
C THR A 20 -48.69 25.45 -5.84
N LEU A 21 -47.92 26.52 -6.09
CA LEU A 21 -46.50 26.40 -6.47
C LEU A 21 -45.64 25.85 -5.34
N LEU A 22 -45.91 26.20 -4.10
CA LEU A 22 -45.20 25.62 -2.92
C LEU A 22 -45.58 24.17 -2.68
N GLN A 23 -46.82 23.76 -2.94
CA GLN A 23 -47.26 22.38 -2.87
C GLN A 23 -46.69 21.53 -4.01
N SER A 24 -46.47 22.09 -5.20
CA SER A 24 -45.86 21.38 -6.31
C SER A 24 -44.38 21.07 -6.05
N CYS A 25 -43.66 21.91 -5.28
CA CYS A 25 -42.32 21.61 -4.83
C CYS A 25 -42.26 20.46 -3.80
N PHE A 26 -43.35 20.19 -3.06
CA PHE A 26 -43.44 19.06 -2.14
C PHE A 26 -43.81 17.75 -2.84
N LEU A 27 -44.40 17.81 -4.02
CA LEU A 27 -44.77 16.62 -4.82
C LEU A 27 -43.67 16.12 -5.75
N PHE A 28 -42.64 16.92 -6.00
CA PHE A 28 -41.38 16.37 -6.52
C PHE A 28 -40.63 15.71 -5.37
N LYS A 29 -41.02 14.47 -5.03
CA LYS A 29 -40.08 13.54 -4.33
C LYS A 29 -38.74 13.74 -5.04
N LYS A 30 -37.74 14.26 -4.31
CA LYS A 30 -36.36 14.23 -4.78
C LYS A 30 -36.15 12.80 -5.28
N LYS A 31 -36.01 12.64 -6.60
CA LYS A 31 -35.49 11.37 -7.12
C LYS A 31 -34.22 11.15 -6.34
N GLY A 32 -34.22 10.18 -5.46
CA GLY A 32 -33.00 9.77 -4.73
C GLY A 32 -31.90 9.66 -5.78
N GLY A 33 -30.71 10.13 -5.46
CA GLY A 33 -29.57 9.95 -6.36
C GLY A 33 -29.47 8.49 -6.78
N ASN A 34 -28.73 8.20 -7.83
CA ASN A 34 -28.49 6.82 -8.24
C ASN A 34 -28.05 5.97 -7.05
N PRO A 35 -28.47 4.71 -6.94
CA PRO A 35 -28.02 3.82 -5.89
C PRO A 35 -26.49 3.74 -5.87
N THR A 36 -25.94 3.67 -4.67
CA THR A 36 -24.51 3.53 -4.42
C THR A 36 -24.27 2.33 -3.50
N SER A 37 -23.03 1.90 -3.38
CA SER A 37 -22.67 0.80 -2.49
C SER A 37 -23.06 1.09 -1.02
N THR A 38 -23.03 2.35 -0.60
CA THR A 38 -23.40 2.80 0.76
C THR A 38 -24.87 3.15 0.90
N ASN A 39 -25.59 3.33 -0.21
CA ASN A 39 -27.02 3.59 -0.24
C ASN A 39 -27.67 2.88 -1.44
N PRO A 40 -27.99 1.60 -1.32
CA PRO A 40 -28.55 0.80 -2.40
C PRO A 40 -30.01 1.20 -2.77
N GLY A 41 -30.64 2.07 -1.98
CA GLY A 41 -32.06 2.41 -2.11
C GLY A 41 -32.98 1.50 -1.30
N GLU A 42 -34.27 1.82 -1.30
CA GLU A 42 -35.28 1.03 -0.58
C GLU A 42 -35.78 -0.17 -1.40
N GLU A 43 -35.68 -0.10 -2.71
CA GLU A 43 -36.23 -1.08 -3.65
C GLU A 43 -35.20 -1.45 -4.73
N SER A 44 -35.23 -2.68 -5.17
CA SER A 44 -34.41 -3.17 -6.27
C SER A 44 -34.80 -2.46 -7.58
N MET A 45 -33.82 -1.85 -8.25
CA MET A 45 -34.02 -1.21 -9.57
C MET A 45 -34.42 -2.22 -10.67
N VAL A 46 -34.18 -3.52 -10.44
CA VAL A 46 -34.39 -4.56 -11.44
C VAL A 46 -35.74 -5.27 -11.21
N THR A 47 -36.05 -5.58 -9.95
CA THR A 47 -37.27 -6.35 -9.62
C THR A 47 -38.37 -5.50 -9.02
N GLY A 48 -38.10 -4.28 -8.54
CA GLY A 48 -39.03 -3.45 -7.80
C GLY A 48 -39.41 -3.96 -6.42
N ILE A 49 -38.76 -5.02 -5.95
CA ILE A 49 -39.00 -5.61 -4.64
C ILE A 49 -38.22 -4.81 -3.59
N LYS A 50 -38.84 -4.55 -2.45
CA LYS A 50 -38.19 -3.90 -1.32
C LYS A 50 -37.07 -4.75 -0.75
N TYR A 51 -35.96 -4.10 -0.45
CA TYR A 51 -34.88 -4.72 0.32
C TYR A 51 -35.27 -4.83 1.80
N ASN A 52 -34.79 -5.86 2.47
CA ASN A 52 -34.98 -6.09 3.92
C ASN A 52 -36.47 -6.11 4.34
N ASP A 53 -37.36 -6.58 3.45
CA ASP A 53 -38.80 -6.68 3.71
C ASP A 53 -39.10 -7.99 4.46
N GLU A 54 -39.44 -7.88 5.75
CA GLU A 54 -39.76 -9.03 6.61
C GLU A 54 -41.08 -9.67 6.21
N ASP A 55 -42.04 -8.90 5.71
CA ASP A 55 -43.35 -9.39 5.28
C ASP A 55 -43.26 -10.29 4.04
N ASN A 56 -42.25 -10.09 3.24
CA ASN A 56 -41.97 -10.81 1.99
C ASN A 56 -40.61 -11.52 2.02
N ALA A 57 -40.19 -12.04 3.15
CA ALA A 57 -38.89 -12.64 3.36
C ALA A 57 -38.50 -13.71 2.33
N ALA A 58 -39.46 -14.39 1.70
CA ALA A 58 -39.22 -15.42 0.68
C ALA A 58 -38.66 -14.87 -0.64
N ILE A 59 -38.93 -13.62 -0.98
CA ILE A 59 -38.54 -12.97 -2.24
C ILE A 59 -37.70 -11.70 -2.04
N SER A 60 -37.70 -11.15 -0.82
CA SER A 60 -36.91 -9.97 -0.47
C SER A 60 -35.44 -10.36 -0.27
N PHE A 61 -34.54 -9.49 -0.74
CA PHE A 61 -33.10 -9.67 -0.52
C PHE A 61 -32.64 -8.86 0.69
N GLN A 62 -31.92 -9.52 1.59
CA GLN A 62 -31.31 -8.89 2.77
C GLN A 62 -30.04 -8.15 2.36
N VAL A 63 -30.09 -6.83 2.39
CA VAL A 63 -28.94 -5.96 2.13
C VAL A 63 -28.28 -5.59 3.44
N LYS A 64 -26.99 -5.93 3.58
CA LYS A 64 -26.18 -5.54 4.75
C LYS A 64 -25.86 -4.04 4.70
N GLU A 65 -25.83 -3.40 5.83
CA GLU A 65 -25.33 -2.02 5.95
C GLU A 65 -23.87 -1.95 5.59
N TYR A 66 -23.53 -0.95 4.80
CA TYR A 66 -22.15 -0.70 4.37
C TYR A 66 -21.85 0.80 4.36
N GLU A 67 -20.85 1.21 5.11
CA GLU A 67 -20.44 2.61 5.25
C GLU A 67 -19.21 2.97 4.39
N GLY A 68 -18.77 2.06 3.53
CA GLY A 68 -17.53 2.14 2.78
C GLY A 68 -16.40 1.37 3.47
N GLN A 69 -15.29 1.17 2.74
CA GLN A 69 -14.13 0.48 3.33
C GLN A 69 -13.61 1.30 4.53
N PRO A 70 -13.45 0.67 5.72
CA PRO A 70 -12.94 1.35 6.89
C PRO A 70 -11.52 1.91 6.67
N ASP A 71 -11.24 3.06 7.30
CA ASP A 71 -9.90 3.63 7.26
C ASP A 71 -8.95 2.77 8.11
N ALA A 72 -8.01 2.11 7.46
CA ALA A 72 -7.05 1.24 8.11
C ALA A 72 -5.92 2.04 8.80
N PRO A 73 -5.42 1.60 9.96
CA PRO A 73 -4.38 2.30 10.68
C PRO A 73 -3.11 2.52 9.84
N ASN A 74 -2.52 3.70 9.93
CA ASN A 74 -1.33 4.16 9.21
C ASN A 74 -1.43 4.16 7.68
N MET A 75 -2.62 3.96 7.12
CA MET A 75 -2.82 3.90 5.68
C MET A 75 -3.27 5.24 5.10
N ILE A 76 -2.62 5.66 4.01
CA ILE A 76 -3.03 6.79 3.19
C ILE A 76 -3.69 6.25 1.92
N PHE A 77 -4.83 6.84 1.56
CA PHE A 77 -5.48 6.57 0.29
C PHE A 77 -4.74 7.23 -0.86
N ILE A 78 -4.45 6.46 -1.90
CA ILE A 78 -3.84 6.90 -3.14
C ILE A 78 -4.83 6.66 -4.26
N GLU A 79 -5.27 7.74 -4.90
CA GLU A 79 -6.15 7.63 -6.06
C GLU A 79 -5.39 7.02 -7.23
N GLY A 80 -5.97 6.00 -7.83
CA GLY A 80 -5.39 5.33 -8.98
C GLY A 80 -5.40 6.20 -10.24
N GLY A 81 -4.51 5.88 -11.15
CA GLY A 81 -4.39 6.62 -12.40
C GLY A 81 -3.35 6.01 -13.33
N ARG A 82 -3.14 6.67 -14.44
CA ARG A 82 -2.13 6.33 -15.43
C ARG A 82 -0.83 7.07 -15.11
N PHE A 83 0.30 6.40 -15.29
CA PHE A 83 1.62 7.01 -15.18
C PHE A 83 2.64 6.30 -16.08
N VAL A 84 3.76 6.93 -16.29
CA VAL A 84 4.91 6.32 -16.95
C VAL A 84 5.79 5.68 -15.88
N MET A 85 5.83 4.35 -15.88
CA MET A 85 6.68 3.54 -15.02
C MET A 85 8.05 3.36 -15.65
N GLY A 86 9.09 3.36 -14.84
CA GLY A 86 10.45 3.18 -15.29
C GLY A 86 11.25 4.47 -15.34
N SER A 87 12.50 4.37 -15.76
CA SER A 87 13.38 5.48 -16.06
C SER A 87 14.35 5.08 -17.17
N SER A 88 14.54 5.93 -18.15
CA SER A 88 15.54 5.75 -19.19
C SER A 88 16.48 6.94 -19.31
N GLU A 89 15.98 8.15 -19.18
CA GLU A 89 16.78 9.37 -19.25
C GLU A 89 17.63 9.58 -18.01
N GLU A 90 17.10 9.24 -16.84
CA GLU A 90 17.80 9.34 -15.55
C GLU A 90 18.69 8.13 -15.25
N ASP A 91 18.70 7.11 -16.12
CA ASP A 91 19.53 5.92 -15.95
C ASP A 91 20.99 6.17 -16.36
N ILE A 92 21.70 6.88 -15.51
CA ILE A 92 23.12 7.22 -15.70
C ILE A 92 24.00 5.97 -15.83
N LEU A 93 23.61 4.87 -15.18
CA LEU A 93 24.34 3.61 -15.23
C LEU A 93 24.02 2.79 -16.47
N SER A 94 23.05 3.21 -17.27
CA SER A 94 22.56 2.50 -18.46
C SER A 94 22.22 1.03 -18.19
N ALA A 95 21.68 0.75 -17.02
CA ALA A 95 21.28 -0.60 -16.62
C ALA A 95 20.13 -1.15 -17.48
N ARG A 96 19.26 -0.27 -17.98
CA ARG A 96 18.12 -0.55 -18.87
C ARG A 96 17.24 -1.70 -18.38
N ASP A 97 17.16 -1.89 -17.07
CA ASP A 97 16.39 -2.96 -16.43
C ASP A 97 14.97 -2.54 -16.08
N ASN A 98 14.62 -1.26 -16.24
CA ASN A 98 13.29 -0.69 -16.06
C ASN A 98 12.96 0.29 -17.19
N VAL A 99 12.74 -0.24 -18.40
CA VAL A 99 12.38 0.56 -19.58
C VAL A 99 11.03 1.23 -19.33
N GLU A 100 10.92 2.48 -19.73
CA GLU A 100 9.71 3.26 -19.59
C GLU A 100 8.53 2.64 -20.32
N ARG A 101 7.41 2.59 -19.63
CA ARG A 101 6.13 2.12 -20.14
C ARG A 101 4.97 2.78 -19.41
N THR A 102 3.87 2.99 -20.11
CA THR A 102 2.65 3.46 -19.49
C THR A 102 1.99 2.31 -18.71
N ALA A 103 1.62 2.57 -17.47
CA ALA A 103 0.91 1.65 -16.61
C ALA A 103 -0.27 2.34 -15.93
N SER A 104 -1.35 1.61 -15.72
CA SER A 104 -2.54 2.07 -15.00
C SER A 104 -2.62 1.36 -13.65
N ILE A 105 -2.71 2.13 -12.59
CA ILE A 105 -2.81 1.64 -11.22
C ILE A 105 -4.22 1.89 -10.72
N GLN A 106 -4.85 0.89 -10.12
CA GLN A 106 -6.11 1.08 -9.41
C GLN A 106 -5.88 1.85 -8.10
N SER A 107 -6.93 2.46 -7.56
CA SER A 107 -6.87 3.08 -6.24
C SER A 107 -6.50 2.06 -5.18
N PHE A 108 -5.65 2.47 -4.24
CA PHE A 108 -5.13 1.60 -3.19
C PHE A 108 -4.78 2.41 -1.93
N PHE A 109 -4.39 1.73 -0.88
CA PHE A 109 -3.86 2.33 0.33
C PHE A 109 -2.41 1.91 0.52
N MET A 110 -1.59 2.81 1.07
CA MET A 110 -0.20 2.55 1.39
C MET A 110 0.15 3.13 2.76
N ASP A 111 1.02 2.46 3.50
CA ASP A 111 1.53 2.98 4.77
C ASP A 111 2.19 4.33 4.58
N GLN A 112 1.85 5.25 5.46
CA GLN A 112 2.42 6.60 5.48
C GLN A 112 3.93 6.59 5.66
N THR A 113 4.43 5.64 6.47
CA THR A 113 5.83 5.49 6.83
C THR A 113 6.31 4.06 6.60
N GLU A 114 7.62 3.86 6.66
CA GLU A 114 8.22 2.55 6.83
C GLU A 114 7.74 1.91 8.13
N ILE A 115 7.77 0.57 8.22
CA ILE A 115 7.48 -0.14 9.46
C ILE A 115 8.66 0.07 10.44
N ALA A 116 8.35 0.61 11.62
CA ALA A 116 9.35 0.91 12.64
C ALA A 116 9.63 -0.28 13.59
N ASN A 117 10.74 -0.21 14.30
CA ASN A 117 11.13 -1.20 15.30
C ASN A 117 10.02 -1.46 16.34
N ILE A 118 9.29 -0.43 16.77
CA ILE A 118 8.22 -0.59 17.75
C ILE A 118 7.08 -1.47 17.20
N HIS A 119 6.72 -1.32 15.93
CA HIS A 119 5.68 -2.13 15.29
C HIS A 119 6.12 -3.59 15.16
N TRP A 120 7.41 -3.81 14.88
CA TRP A 120 7.97 -5.15 14.84
C TRP A 120 8.04 -5.80 16.23
N LEU A 121 8.39 -5.03 17.26
CA LEU A 121 8.37 -5.50 18.64
C LEU A 121 6.95 -5.85 19.11
N GLU A 122 5.92 -5.11 18.67
CA GLU A 122 4.52 -5.44 18.90
C GLU A 122 4.17 -6.81 18.28
N TYR A 123 4.58 -7.04 17.02
CA TYR A 123 4.44 -8.33 16.34
C TYR A 123 5.10 -9.48 17.11
N MET A 124 6.32 -9.28 17.56
CA MET A 124 7.04 -10.28 18.37
C MET A 124 6.32 -10.55 19.69
N ALA A 125 5.95 -9.49 20.41
CA ALA A 125 5.29 -9.58 21.69
C ALA A 125 3.92 -10.28 21.60
N PHE A 126 3.23 -10.16 20.46
CA PHE A 126 1.97 -10.85 20.24
C PHE A 126 2.14 -12.39 20.30
N PHE A 127 3.12 -12.93 19.60
CA PHE A 127 3.36 -14.38 19.58
C PHE A 127 4.11 -14.89 20.81
N GLU A 128 4.79 -14.03 21.57
CA GLU A 128 5.42 -14.41 22.85
C GLU A 128 4.39 -14.62 23.98
N LYS A 129 3.15 -14.15 23.79
CA LYS A 129 2.07 -14.38 24.77
C LYS A 129 1.54 -15.81 24.66
N PRO A 130 1.41 -16.55 25.80
CA PRO A 130 0.87 -17.91 25.79
C PRO A 130 -0.54 -18.02 25.21
N GLU A 131 -1.33 -16.97 25.34
CA GLU A 131 -2.72 -16.89 24.86
C GLU A 131 -2.82 -16.97 23.33
N ASN A 132 -1.73 -16.67 22.61
CA ASN A 132 -1.67 -16.66 21.17
C ASN A 132 -0.87 -17.85 20.59
N ALA A 133 -0.53 -18.83 21.42
CA ALA A 133 0.28 -20.00 21.00
C ALA A 133 -0.39 -20.80 19.87
N ASP A 134 -1.71 -20.85 19.84
CA ASP A 134 -2.50 -21.58 18.83
C ASP A 134 -2.69 -20.79 17.53
N ARG A 135 -2.20 -19.55 17.47
CA ARG A 135 -2.37 -18.64 16.31
C ARG A 135 -1.16 -18.64 15.37
N LEU A 136 -0.31 -19.63 15.48
CA LEU A 136 0.86 -19.74 14.60
C LEU A 136 0.44 -19.95 13.14
N PRO A 137 1.12 -19.33 12.18
CA PRO A 137 0.87 -19.55 10.77
C PRO A 137 1.07 -21.02 10.38
N GLN A 138 0.30 -21.47 9.38
CA GLN A 138 0.43 -22.82 8.86
C GLN A 138 1.86 -23.08 8.36
N GLY A 139 2.41 -24.25 8.72
CA GLY A 139 3.76 -24.66 8.33
C GLY A 139 4.81 -24.53 9.43
N PHE A 140 4.47 -23.98 10.59
CA PHE A 140 5.37 -23.91 11.75
C PHE A 140 4.86 -24.84 12.85
N PRO A 141 5.65 -25.88 13.20
CA PRO A 141 5.23 -26.89 14.19
C PRO A 141 5.21 -26.34 15.62
N ASP A 142 6.03 -25.34 15.90
CA ASP A 142 6.17 -24.75 17.23
C ASP A 142 6.62 -23.29 17.17
N ILE A 143 6.46 -22.59 18.28
CA ILE A 143 6.81 -21.17 18.44
C ILE A 143 8.32 -20.93 18.30
N GLU A 144 9.18 -21.86 18.71
CA GLU A 144 10.62 -21.70 18.65
C GLU A 144 11.11 -21.69 17.19
N ASN A 145 10.58 -22.56 16.34
CA ASN A 145 10.88 -22.57 14.92
C ASN A 145 10.39 -21.30 14.24
N PHE A 146 9.14 -20.89 14.53
CA PHE A 146 8.58 -19.67 14.03
C PHE A 146 9.38 -18.43 14.47
N ARG A 147 9.76 -18.39 15.74
CA ARG A 147 10.60 -17.33 16.30
C ARG A 147 11.92 -17.19 15.57
N LYS A 148 12.64 -18.29 15.39
CA LYS A 148 13.97 -18.27 14.74
C LYS A 148 13.90 -17.89 13.26
N GLN A 149 12.89 -18.38 12.54
CA GLN A 149 12.79 -18.20 11.09
C GLN A 149 12.10 -16.89 10.69
N VAL A 150 11.10 -16.45 11.45
CA VAL A 150 10.21 -15.37 11.04
C VAL A 150 10.23 -14.19 12.02
N LEU A 151 10.11 -14.43 13.34
CA LEU A 151 9.94 -13.32 14.28
C LEU A 151 11.21 -12.51 14.51
N LEU A 152 12.39 -13.17 14.55
CA LEU A 152 13.63 -12.50 14.92
C LEU A 152 14.27 -11.83 13.69
N PRO A 153 14.38 -10.48 13.69
CA PRO A 153 15.29 -9.80 12.78
C PRO A 153 16.73 -10.23 13.04
N ASP A 154 17.52 -10.25 12.02
CA ASP A 154 18.94 -10.51 12.14
C ASP A 154 19.70 -9.24 12.51
N THR A 155 20.04 -9.08 13.78
CA THR A 155 20.79 -7.92 14.26
C THR A 155 22.26 -7.98 13.89
N THR A 156 22.79 -9.16 13.50
CA THR A 156 24.21 -9.32 13.09
C THR A 156 24.50 -8.59 11.79
N VAL A 157 23.46 -8.19 11.02
CA VAL A 157 23.62 -7.35 9.82
C VAL A 157 24.34 -6.02 10.10
N TRP A 158 24.37 -5.58 11.36
CA TRP A 158 25.10 -4.39 11.78
C TRP A 158 26.60 -4.66 12.07
N ALA A 159 26.99 -5.94 12.20
CA ALA A 159 28.39 -6.28 12.45
C ALA A 159 29.25 -5.90 11.23
N SER A 160 30.40 -5.30 11.47
CA SER A 160 31.39 -4.98 10.44
C SER A 160 32.78 -5.13 11.02
N GLU A 161 33.65 -5.84 10.28
CA GLU A 161 35.01 -6.08 10.68
C GLU A 161 35.88 -4.82 10.84
N LEU A 162 35.50 -3.76 10.09
CA LEU A 162 36.27 -2.51 10.03
C LEU A 162 35.57 -1.32 10.71
N ALA A 163 34.47 -1.56 11.43
CA ALA A 163 33.72 -0.50 12.09
C ALA A 163 33.24 -0.96 13.48
N PHE A 164 33.28 -0.05 14.46
CA PHE A 164 32.78 -0.30 15.80
C PHE A 164 31.25 -0.15 15.85
N ASN A 165 30.54 -1.22 15.48
CA ASN A 165 29.09 -1.28 15.38
C ASN A 165 28.41 -2.19 16.41
N ASP A 166 29.14 -2.69 17.39
CA ASP A 166 28.61 -3.63 18.39
C ASP A 166 27.40 -3.08 19.13
N ALA A 167 27.38 -1.77 19.38
CA ALA A 167 26.26 -1.10 20.01
C ALA A 167 24.95 -1.22 19.20
N TYR A 168 25.03 -1.21 17.88
CA TYR A 168 23.85 -1.38 17.01
C TYR A 168 23.41 -2.84 16.94
N VAL A 169 24.37 -3.78 16.88
CA VAL A 169 24.07 -5.22 16.94
C VAL A 169 23.26 -5.55 18.20
N ALA A 170 23.64 -5.01 19.33
CA ALA A 170 23.00 -5.30 20.61
C ALA A 170 21.68 -4.53 20.81
N ASN A 171 21.59 -3.27 20.35
CA ASN A 171 20.58 -2.35 20.83
C ASN A 171 19.63 -1.82 19.77
N TYR A 172 19.95 -1.88 18.47
CA TYR A 172 19.14 -1.20 17.43
C TYR A 172 17.66 -1.56 17.48
N LEU A 173 17.32 -2.84 17.67
CA LEU A 173 15.92 -3.27 17.70
C LEU A 173 15.20 -2.88 19.00
N ARG A 174 15.87 -2.96 20.15
CA ARG A 174 15.20 -2.93 21.47
C ARG A 174 15.41 -1.66 22.26
N TYR A 175 16.45 -0.88 21.96
CA TYR A 175 16.73 0.35 22.69
C TYR A 175 15.64 1.40 22.40
N PRO A 176 15.06 2.03 23.45
CA PRO A 176 13.94 2.96 23.26
C PRO A 176 14.22 4.14 22.33
N GLY A 177 15.48 4.56 22.20
CA GLY A 177 15.87 5.63 21.28
C GLY A 177 15.66 5.28 19.80
N PHE A 178 15.64 3.99 19.44
CA PHE A 178 15.42 3.53 18.08
C PHE A 178 13.99 3.04 17.81
N ARG A 179 13.02 3.31 18.69
CA ARG A 179 11.64 2.81 18.55
C ARG A 179 11.01 3.13 17.22
N PHE A 180 11.18 4.36 16.76
CA PHE A 180 10.59 4.87 15.52
C PHE A 180 11.62 4.96 14.38
N PHE A 181 12.70 4.23 14.47
CA PHE A 181 13.59 3.96 13.35
C PHE A 181 13.06 2.76 12.56
N PRO A 182 13.28 2.71 11.24
CA PRO A 182 12.76 1.61 10.42
C PRO A 182 13.32 0.26 10.83
N VAL A 183 12.51 -0.78 10.81
CA VAL A 183 12.99 -2.13 11.06
C VAL A 183 13.86 -2.59 9.90
N VAL A 184 15.01 -3.17 10.20
CA VAL A 184 15.96 -3.76 9.25
C VAL A 184 16.45 -5.13 9.75
N GLY A 185 17.23 -5.83 8.94
CA GLY A 185 17.63 -7.21 9.28
C GLY A 185 16.51 -8.22 9.07
N ILE A 186 15.54 -7.88 8.19
CA ILE A 186 14.39 -8.70 7.86
C ILE A 186 14.46 -9.18 6.41
N SER A 187 13.99 -10.39 6.17
CA SER A 187 13.82 -10.95 4.85
C SER A 187 12.45 -10.57 4.26
N TRP A 188 12.32 -10.73 2.93
CA TRP A 188 11.04 -10.53 2.26
C TRP A 188 9.93 -11.45 2.80
N ILE A 189 10.30 -12.70 3.16
CA ILE A 189 9.34 -13.65 3.75
C ILE A 189 8.84 -13.14 5.10
N GLN A 190 9.74 -12.63 5.95
CA GLN A 190 9.38 -12.07 7.24
C GLN A 190 8.45 -10.86 7.10
N ALA A 191 8.72 -9.98 6.13
CA ALA A 191 7.84 -8.84 5.84
C ALA A 191 6.43 -9.29 5.41
N LYS A 192 6.32 -10.35 4.61
CA LYS A 192 5.00 -10.91 4.22
C LYS A 192 4.24 -11.52 5.39
N GLU A 193 4.91 -12.25 6.26
CA GLU A 193 4.27 -12.82 7.45
C GLU A 193 3.79 -11.73 8.42
N PHE A 194 4.54 -10.64 8.55
CA PHE A 194 4.09 -9.44 9.27
C PHE A 194 2.78 -8.87 8.67
N CYS A 195 2.69 -8.74 7.33
CA CYS A 195 1.48 -8.25 6.68
C CYS A 195 0.27 -9.13 6.99
N LYS A 196 0.43 -10.46 6.96
CA LYS A 196 -0.66 -11.40 7.30
C LYS A 196 -1.10 -11.26 8.76
N TRP A 197 -0.16 -11.19 9.69
CA TRP A 197 -0.45 -10.95 11.10
C TRP A 197 -1.20 -9.64 11.30
N ARG A 198 -0.72 -8.56 10.70
CA ARG A 198 -1.35 -7.24 10.78
C ARG A 198 -2.80 -7.27 10.27
N THR A 199 -3.05 -7.95 9.14
CA THR A 199 -4.40 -8.16 8.62
C THR A 199 -5.31 -8.79 9.65
N SER A 200 -4.86 -9.87 10.29
CA SER A 200 -5.66 -10.60 11.28
C SER A 200 -5.99 -9.73 12.49
N ILE A 201 -5.00 -8.99 13.03
CA ILE A 201 -5.18 -8.18 14.23
C ILE A 201 -6.06 -6.96 13.97
N VAL A 202 -5.87 -6.30 12.82
CA VAL A 202 -6.68 -5.12 12.46
C VAL A 202 -8.13 -5.54 12.25
N ASN A 203 -8.37 -6.63 11.54
CA ASN A 203 -9.74 -7.14 11.31
C ASN A 203 -10.40 -7.63 12.60
N GLU A 204 -9.63 -8.23 13.52
CA GLU A 204 -10.15 -8.58 14.85
C GLU A 204 -10.59 -7.32 15.62
N ASN A 205 -9.81 -6.27 15.57
CA ASN A 205 -10.15 -5.01 16.22
C ASN A 205 -11.40 -4.36 15.60
N PHE A 206 -11.55 -4.42 14.27
CA PHE A 206 -12.75 -3.94 13.59
C PHE A 206 -13.98 -4.80 13.93
N ALA A 207 -13.84 -6.12 14.02
CA ALA A 207 -14.92 -7.01 14.43
C ALA A 207 -15.41 -6.68 15.85
N LYS A 208 -14.49 -6.45 16.80
CA LYS A 208 -14.83 -6.03 18.16
C LYS A 208 -15.60 -4.71 18.18
N LYS A 209 -15.12 -3.70 17.45
CA LYS A 209 -15.80 -2.41 17.31
C LYS A 209 -17.18 -2.53 16.67
N ALA A 210 -17.32 -3.39 15.64
CA ALA A 210 -18.60 -3.66 15.00
C ALA A 210 -19.59 -4.34 15.95
N GLN A 211 -19.12 -5.27 16.78
CA GLN A 211 -19.95 -5.90 17.82
C GLN A 211 -20.37 -4.91 18.91
N GLU A 212 -19.46 -4.08 19.39
CA GLU A 212 -19.77 -3.01 20.37
C GLU A 212 -20.79 -2.01 19.81
N ALA A 213 -20.78 -1.78 18.49
CA ALA A 213 -21.75 -0.93 17.80
C ALA A 213 -23.07 -1.67 17.47
N GLY A 214 -23.21 -2.96 17.82
CA GLY A 214 -24.40 -3.75 17.54
C GLY A 214 -24.62 -4.14 16.08
N LYS A 215 -23.59 -3.99 15.24
CA LYS A 215 -23.66 -4.30 13.80
C LYS A 215 -23.47 -5.78 13.48
N VAL A 216 -22.87 -6.53 14.41
CA VAL A 216 -22.53 -7.94 14.24
C VAL A 216 -22.87 -8.69 15.53
N GLU A 217 -23.60 -9.80 15.41
CA GLU A 217 -24.01 -10.61 16.57
C GLU A 217 -22.85 -11.47 17.11
N ALA A 218 -22.02 -12.00 16.21
CA ALA A 218 -20.91 -12.88 16.56
C ALA A 218 -19.60 -12.39 15.94
N ILE A 219 -18.53 -12.42 16.73
CA ILE A 219 -17.17 -12.18 16.26
C ILE A 219 -16.62 -13.50 15.71
N PRO A 220 -15.94 -13.49 14.55
CA PRO A 220 -15.22 -14.65 14.06
C PRO A 220 -14.26 -15.20 15.12
N ASN A 221 -14.16 -16.51 15.23
CA ASN A 221 -13.22 -17.14 16.15
C ASN A 221 -11.80 -17.12 15.53
N PHE A 222 -11.09 -16.03 15.73
CA PHE A 222 -9.73 -15.86 15.21
C PHE A 222 -8.73 -16.85 15.82
N GLN A 223 -9.01 -17.41 16.99
CA GLN A 223 -8.18 -18.49 17.59
C GLN A 223 -8.33 -19.80 16.81
N ALA A 224 -9.54 -20.08 16.30
CA ALA A 224 -9.78 -21.24 15.44
C ALA A 224 -9.37 -21.02 13.98
N GLY A 225 -8.74 -19.89 13.65
CA GLY A 225 -8.29 -19.56 12.31
C GLY A 225 -9.37 -18.99 11.39
N GLU A 226 -10.54 -18.64 11.92
CA GLU A 226 -11.56 -17.95 11.15
C GLU A 226 -11.09 -16.53 10.77
N LYS A 227 -11.36 -16.14 9.55
CA LYS A 227 -11.06 -14.79 9.06
C LYS A 227 -12.33 -13.96 8.99
N ALA A 228 -12.21 -12.66 9.27
CA ALA A 228 -13.27 -11.71 8.97
C ALA A 228 -13.57 -11.73 7.47
N ARG A 229 -14.85 -11.73 7.11
CA ARG A 229 -15.30 -11.71 5.73
C ARG A 229 -15.47 -10.26 5.28
N LEU A 230 -14.97 -9.92 4.11
CA LEU A 230 -15.22 -8.59 3.52
C LEU A 230 -16.71 -8.33 3.29
N GLU A 231 -17.48 -9.40 3.03
CA GLU A 231 -18.94 -9.36 2.86
C GLU A 231 -19.69 -8.79 4.06
N ASP A 232 -19.09 -8.83 5.25
CA ASP A 232 -19.70 -8.31 6.48
C ASP A 232 -19.58 -6.78 6.60
N GLY A 233 -18.84 -6.14 5.70
CA GLY A 233 -18.77 -4.68 5.55
C GLY A 233 -17.89 -3.95 6.58
N TYR A 234 -17.40 -4.61 7.63
CA TYR A 234 -16.56 -4.01 8.66
C TYR A 234 -15.07 -4.37 8.53
N ALA A 235 -14.73 -5.40 7.73
CA ALA A 235 -13.37 -5.86 7.55
C ALA A 235 -12.65 -5.07 6.45
N VAL A 236 -11.32 -5.01 6.54
CA VAL A 236 -10.47 -4.46 5.50
C VAL A 236 -9.79 -5.57 4.71
N PRO A 237 -9.47 -5.32 3.42
CA PRO A 237 -8.66 -6.24 2.62
C PRO A 237 -7.30 -6.54 3.25
N ASP A 238 -6.65 -7.59 2.76
CA ASP A 238 -5.36 -8.01 3.28
C ASP A 238 -4.28 -6.93 3.09
N TYR A 239 -3.53 -6.67 4.17
CA TYR A 239 -2.25 -5.98 4.08
C TYR A 239 -1.26 -6.86 3.32
N ARG A 240 -0.51 -6.26 2.44
CA ARG A 240 0.52 -6.91 1.63
C ARG A 240 1.67 -5.97 1.34
N LEU A 241 2.74 -6.47 0.78
CA LEU A 241 3.74 -5.60 0.18
C LEU A 241 3.14 -4.88 -1.04
N PRO A 242 3.53 -3.64 -1.33
CA PRO A 242 3.14 -2.97 -2.57
C PRO A 242 3.72 -3.72 -3.77
N THR A 243 3.02 -3.68 -4.90
CA THR A 243 3.65 -4.04 -6.17
C THR A 243 4.72 -3.01 -6.52
N GLU A 244 5.68 -3.38 -7.36
CA GLU A 244 6.69 -2.44 -7.83
C GLU A 244 6.06 -1.23 -8.51
N ALA A 245 5.01 -1.45 -9.29
CA ALA A 245 4.28 -0.40 -9.99
C ALA A 245 3.53 0.52 -9.02
N GLU A 246 2.85 -0.01 -8.00
CA GLU A 246 2.20 0.79 -6.96
C GLU A 246 3.21 1.61 -6.16
N TRP A 247 4.34 1.00 -5.82
CA TRP A 247 5.41 1.69 -5.09
C TRP A 247 5.97 2.86 -5.89
N GLU A 248 6.26 2.65 -7.18
CA GLU A 248 6.80 3.70 -8.06
C GLU A 248 5.78 4.81 -8.33
N TYR A 249 4.50 4.44 -8.54
CA TYR A 249 3.41 5.39 -8.68
C TYR A 249 3.27 6.28 -7.44
N ALA A 250 3.29 5.65 -6.25
CA ALA A 250 3.20 6.36 -4.98
C ALA A 250 4.43 7.25 -4.73
N ALA A 251 5.62 6.81 -5.12
CA ALA A 251 6.86 7.57 -4.96
C ALA A 251 6.92 8.78 -5.90
N LYS A 252 6.51 8.63 -7.16
CA LYS A 252 6.45 9.73 -8.11
C LYS A 252 5.43 10.80 -7.72
N ALA A 253 4.33 10.42 -7.08
CA ALA A 253 3.31 11.31 -6.50
C ALA A 253 2.92 12.48 -7.45
N LEU A 254 2.58 12.16 -8.70
CA LEU A 254 2.27 13.14 -9.76
C LEU A 254 0.89 13.79 -9.57
N VAL A 255 0.62 14.31 -8.37
CA VAL A 255 -0.65 14.96 -8.03
C VAL A 255 -0.77 16.29 -8.76
N GLY A 256 -1.87 16.48 -9.48
CA GLY A 256 -2.14 17.71 -10.24
C GLY A 256 -1.45 17.79 -11.60
N THR A 257 -0.54 16.87 -11.94
CA THR A 257 0.11 16.82 -13.25
C THR A 257 -0.57 15.85 -14.22
N GLN A 258 -1.64 15.21 -13.81
CA GLN A 258 -2.38 14.18 -14.56
C GLN A 258 -2.91 14.65 -15.91
N TYR A 259 -3.07 15.96 -16.09
CA TYR A 259 -3.56 16.57 -17.34
C TYR A 259 -2.43 17.08 -18.23
N ASN A 260 -1.21 17.16 -17.72
CA ASN A 260 -0.06 17.50 -18.54
C ASN A 260 0.36 16.26 -19.32
N ASP A 261 1.03 16.48 -20.43
CA ASP A 261 1.62 15.39 -21.19
C ASP A 261 2.50 14.56 -20.23
N GLU A 262 2.10 13.30 -20.00
CA GLU A 262 2.75 12.38 -19.06
C GLU A 262 4.08 11.87 -19.59
N ASN A 263 4.65 12.61 -20.53
CA ASN A 263 5.93 12.36 -21.11
C ASN A 263 7.04 12.58 -20.07
N GLN A 264 8.18 12.07 -20.38
CA GLN A 264 9.45 12.11 -19.67
C GLN A 264 9.81 13.50 -19.13
N SER A 265 9.44 14.56 -19.87
CA SER A 265 9.71 15.95 -19.49
C SER A 265 9.07 16.39 -18.15
N ASN A 266 8.03 15.72 -17.71
CA ASN A 266 7.35 15.99 -16.43
C ASN A 266 7.64 14.90 -15.39
N GLY A 267 8.55 13.97 -15.66
CA GLY A 267 8.97 12.94 -14.73
C GLY A 267 9.66 13.56 -13.50
N ARG A 268 9.34 13.06 -12.30
CA ARG A 268 10.08 13.42 -11.08
C ARG A 268 11.30 12.54 -10.94
N LEU A 269 12.47 13.16 -10.82
CA LEU A 269 13.72 12.44 -10.56
C LEU A 269 13.73 11.82 -9.16
N TYR A 270 13.14 12.52 -8.17
CA TYR A 270 13.08 12.09 -6.78
C TYR A 270 11.63 12.10 -6.27
N PRO A 271 11.31 11.38 -5.19
CA PRO A 271 9.98 11.38 -4.58
C PRO A 271 9.49 12.75 -4.12
N TRP A 272 10.40 13.64 -3.76
CA TRP A 272 10.14 15.06 -3.50
C TRP A 272 10.17 15.85 -4.80
N ASP A 273 9.54 17.01 -4.82
CA ASP A 273 9.49 17.84 -6.02
C ASP A 273 10.88 18.42 -6.36
N GLY A 274 11.23 18.34 -7.63
CA GLY A 274 12.47 18.89 -8.19
C GLY A 274 13.63 17.89 -8.32
N HIS A 275 14.77 18.43 -8.78
CA HIS A 275 15.99 17.65 -9.06
C HIS A 275 17.07 17.81 -7.97
N ALA A 276 16.79 18.66 -6.97
CA ALA A 276 17.73 18.94 -5.90
C ALA A 276 17.57 17.94 -4.76
N VAL A 277 18.67 17.56 -4.14
CA VAL A 277 18.68 16.74 -2.91
C VAL A 277 18.55 17.59 -1.64
N ARG A 278 18.56 18.90 -1.78
CA ARG A 278 18.37 19.87 -0.73
C ARG A 278 17.12 20.69 -1.00
N ASN A 279 16.41 21.07 0.04
CA ASN A 279 15.23 21.91 -0.05
C ASN A 279 15.61 23.28 -0.69
N PRO A 280 15.06 23.61 -1.88
CA PRO A 280 15.31 24.89 -2.51
C PRO A 280 14.45 26.03 -1.95
N TYR A 281 13.44 25.72 -1.14
CA TYR A 281 12.45 26.66 -0.65
C TYR A 281 12.55 26.82 0.87
N ASP A 282 12.26 28.02 1.36
CA ASP A 282 12.08 28.26 2.77
C ASP A 282 10.60 28.08 3.16
N THR A 283 10.33 27.15 4.04
CA THR A 283 8.98 26.87 4.55
C THR A 283 8.97 26.95 6.07
N LYS A 284 7.77 27.01 6.68
CA LYS A 284 7.63 27.06 8.14
C LYS A 284 8.23 25.84 8.86
N GLN A 285 8.31 24.70 8.19
CA GLN A 285 8.81 23.44 8.75
C GLN A 285 10.23 23.11 8.31
N TYR A 286 10.60 23.48 7.09
CA TYR A 286 11.86 23.09 6.47
C TYR A 286 12.54 24.29 5.86
N GLU A 287 13.69 24.66 6.42
CA GLU A 287 14.49 25.78 5.93
C GLU A 287 15.18 25.43 4.59
N MET A 288 15.47 26.46 3.80
CA MET A 288 16.25 26.29 2.58
C MET A 288 17.61 25.63 2.88
N GLY A 289 18.00 24.66 2.08
CA GLY A 289 19.27 23.95 2.18
C GLY A 289 19.24 22.69 3.05
N TYR A 290 18.15 22.41 3.78
CA TYR A 290 18.00 21.12 4.47
C TYR A 290 18.03 19.95 3.50
N MET A 291 18.59 18.82 3.94
CA MET A 291 18.55 17.58 3.20
C MET A 291 17.12 17.06 3.11
N LEU A 292 16.74 16.51 1.96
CA LEU A 292 15.39 15.99 1.71
C LEU A 292 15.26 14.47 1.90
N ALA A 293 16.39 13.79 2.12
CA ALA A 293 16.44 12.36 2.38
C ALA A 293 17.76 11.96 3.07
N ASN A 294 17.77 10.80 3.69
CA ASN A 294 18.96 10.18 4.25
C ASN A 294 19.61 9.26 3.21
N PHE A 295 20.76 9.65 2.71
CA PHE A 295 21.54 8.89 1.73
C PHE A 295 23.03 9.23 1.83
N LYS A 296 23.87 8.35 1.35
CA LYS A 296 25.33 8.54 1.27
C LYS A 296 25.68 9.58 0.23
N ARG A 297 26.37 10.62 0.60
CA ARG A 297 26.77 11.71 -0.31
C ARG A 297 28.01 11.40 -1.12
N GLY A 298 28.92 10.60 -0.57
CA GLY A 298 30.16 10.24 -1.23
C GLY A 298 30.94 9.15 -0.46
N ARG A 299 32.13 8.84 -0.92
CA ARG A 299 32.97 7.84 -0.24
C ARG A 299 33.34 8.33 1.17
N GLY A 300 32.87 7.59 2.21
CA GLY A 300 33.08 7.96 3.60
C GLY A 300 32.19 9.09 4.13
N ASP A 301 31.34 9.69 3.29
CA ASP A 301 30.45 10.77 3.69
C ASP A 301 29.00 10.27 3.78
N TYR A 302 28.61 9.83 4.96
CA TYR A 302 27.24 9.41 5.28
C TYR A 302 26.44 10.55 5.94
N ALA A 303 27.04 11.32 6.84
CA ALA A 303 26.37 12.30 7.67
C ALA A 303 26.65 13.75 7.32
N GLY A 304 27.64 14.01 6.47
CA GLY A 304 28.13 15.35 6.13
C GLY A 304 28.90 16.01 7.25
N ILE A 305 29.26 17.27 7.03
CA ILE A 305 29.93 18.12 8.04
C ILE A 305 28.89 18.54 9.09
N ALA A 306 29.25 18.51 10.36
CA ALA A 306 28.38 18.93 11.45
C ALA A 306 27.77 20.33 11.21
N GLY A 307 26.47 20.44 11.35
CA GLY A 307 25.74 21.70 11.16
C GLY A 307 24.27 21.46 10.79
N LYS A 308 23.49 22.52 10.81
CA LYS A 308 22.04 22.46 10.59
C LYS A 308 21.63 21.95 9.19
N LEU A 309 22.47 22.19 8.19
CA LEU A 309 22.13 21.88 6.80
C LEU A 309 22.55 20.46 6.38
N ASN A 310 22.94 19.63 7.33
CA ASN A 310 23.27 18.23 7.11
C ASN A 310 22.30 17.37 7.89
N ASP A 311 22.04 16.16 7.42
CA ASP A 311 21.16 15.22 8.10
C ASP A 311 21.76 14.70 9.41
N GLY A 312 23.09 14.66 9.51
CA GLY A 312 23.78 14.10 10.68
C GLY A 312 23.60 12.58 10.84
N ALA A 313 22.87 11.94 9.95
CA ALA A 313 22.51 10.53 10.00
C ALA A 313 23.65 9.66 9.51
N LEU A 314 24.24 8.88 10.41
CA LEU A 314 25.27 7.91 10.06
C LEU A 314 24.71 6.58 9.56
N ILE A 315 23.52 6.24 10.05
CA ILE A 315 22.75 5.03 9.74
C ILE A 315 21.32 5.45 9.37
N THR A 316 20.34 4.59 9.59
CA THR A 316 18.92 4.91 9.47
C THR A 316 18.53 6.08 10.38
N GLU A 317 17.43 6.75 10.05
CA GLU A 317 16.90 7.89 10.80
C GLU A 317 15.40 7.66 11.12
N TYR A 318 14.85 8.53 11.94
CA TYR A 318 13.44 8.53 12.35
C TYR A 318 12.49 8.51 11.15
N ILE A 319 11.45 7.67 11.20
CA ILE A 319 10.53 7.44 10.06
C ILE A 319 9.77 8.69 9.59
N PHE A 320 9.78 9.80 10.33
CA PHE A 320 9.22 11.09 9.93
C PHE A 320 10.29 12.20 9.83
N ALA A 321 11.56 11.83 9.67
CA ALA A 321 12.67 12.79 9.69
C ALA A 321 12.68 13.78 8.53
N TYR A 322 12.16 13.36 7.38
CA TYR A 322 12.22 14.14 6.14
C TYR A 322 10.81 14.53 5.66
N PRO A 323 10.69 15.54 4.78
CA PRO A 323 9.40 15.94 4.25
C PRO A 323 8.70 14.80 3.51
N PRO A 324 7.37 14.65 3.68
CA PRO A 324 6.60 13.71 2.88
C PRO A 324 6.47 14.19 1.44
N ASN A 325 6.18 13.26 0.52
CA ASN A 325 5.81 13.61 -0.84
C ASN A 325 4.36 14.15 -0.92
N ASP A 326 3.87 14.48 -2.13
CA ASP A 326 2.54 15.10 -2.31
C ASP A 326 1.36 14.19 -1.90
N TYR A 327 1.56 12.87 -1.79
CA TYR A 327 0.57 11.99 -1.18
C TYR A 327 0.65 11.95 0.35
N GLY A 328 1.66 12.57 0.96
CA GLY A 328 1.89 12.52 2.40
C GLY A 328 2.69 11.29 2.86
N LEU A 329 3.38 10.61 1.94
CA LEU A 329 4.22 9.45 2.24
C LEU A 329 5.64 9.90 2.59
N TYR A 330 6.16 9.40 3.71
CA TYR A 330 7.51 9.68 4.19
C TYR A 330 8.53 8.69 3.64
N ASN A 331 9.76 9.15 3.44
CA ASN A 331 10.93 8.33 3.11
C ASN A 331 10.76 7.41 1.89
N MET A 332 10.01 7.85 0.87
CA MET A 332 9.93 7.11 -0.39
C MET A 332 11.27 7.10 -1.16
N GLY A 333 12.25 7.84 -0.71
CA GLY A 333 13.62 7.84 -1.21
C GLY A 333 14.59 8.06 -0.07
N GLY A 334 15.61 7.19 0.04
CA GLY A 334 16.57 7.21 1.14
C GLY A 334 16.08 6.50 2.40
N ASN A 335 16.78 6.66 3.50
CA ASN A 335 16.59 5.99 4.79
C ASN A 335 16.78 4.47 4.67
N VAL A 336 15.74 3.70 4.37
CA VAL A 336 15.88 2.29 4.00
C VAL A 336 15.25 2.01 2.65
N SER A 337 15.87 1.12 1.89
CA SER A 337 15.23 0.55 0.71
C SER A 337 14.06 -0.32 1.14
N GLU A 338 13.07 -0.51 0.27
CA GLU A 338 11.84 -1.20 0.63
C GLU A 338 11.58 -2.42 -0.24
N TRP A 339 11.25 -3.54 0.41
CA TRP A 339 10.79 -4.72 -0.28
C TRP A 339 9.46 -4.48 -0.98
N VAL A 340 9.34 -4.95 -2.23
CA VAL A 340 8.08 -5.01 -2.97
C VAL A 340 7.68 -6.44 -3.28
N GLU A 341 6.45 -6.64 -3.74
CA GLU A 341 5.89 -7.98 -3.99
C GLU A 341 6.58 -8.71 -5.16
N ASP A 342 7.10 -7.95 -6.12
CA ASP A 342 7.51 -8.46 -7.43
C ASP A 342 8.74 -9.35 -7.39
N VAL A 343 8.70 -10.39 -8.21
CA VAL A 343 9.88 -11.19 -8.58
C VAL A 343 10.72 -10.37 -9.55
N TYR A 344 12.01 -10.25 -9.30
CA TYR A 344 12.87 -9.56 -10.24
C TYR A 344 12.99 -10.35 -11.55
N ARG A 345 12.76 -9.64 -12.64
CA ARG A 345 13.07 -10.08 -14.00
C ARG A 345 13.69 -8.90 -14.73
N ALA A 346 14.72 -9.15 -15.48
CA ALA A 346 15.21 -8.17 -16.44
C ALA A 346 14.04 -7.78 -17.35
N ASN A 347 13.89 -6.49 -17.59
CA ASN A 347 12.77 -5.98 -18.36
C ASN A 347 12.84 -6.51 -19.79
N ALA A 348 11.89 -7.34 -20.17
CA ALA A 348 11.72 -7.77 -21.55
C ALA A 348 10.44 -7.10 -22.08
N PHE A 349 10.46 -6.71 -23.36
CA PHE A 349 9.28 -6.18 -24.05
C PHE A 349 8.08 -7.17 -24.07
N ILE A 350 8.27 -8.37 -23.54
CA ILE A 350 7.25 -9.42 -23.41
C ILE A 350 6.38 -9.23 -22.15
N ASP A 351 6.82 -8.43 -21.17
CA ASP A 351 6.04 -8.13 -19.96
C ASP A 351 5.10 -6.93 -20.24
N VAL A 352 4.07 -7.17 -21.03
CA VAL A 352 3.19 -6.13 -21.60
C VAL A 352 1.91 -5.90 -20.76
N ASP A 353 1.89 -6.32 -19.51
CA ASP A 353 0.74 -6.02 -18.66
C ASP A 353 0.79 -4.54 -18.27
N ASP A 354 -0.21 -3.77 -18.71
CA ASP A 354 -0.35 -2.33 -18.49
C ASP A 354 -1.32 -1.99 -17.34
N LEU A 355 -2.02 -2.99 -16.80
CA LEU A 355 -2.98 -2.83 -15.70
C LEU A 355 -2.39 -3.32 -14.38
N ASN A 356 -1.91 -2.39 -13.55
CA ASN A 356 -1.25 -2.68 -12.28
C ASN A 356 -0.22 -3.82 -12.40
N PRO A 357 0.78 -3.65 -13.24
CA PRO A 357 1.69 -4.72 -13.61
C PRO A 357 2.45 -5.24 -12.39
N VAL A 358 2.36 -6.53 -12.17
CA VAL A 358 3.11 -7.25 -11.12
C VAL A 358 3.80 -8.46 -11.74
N ARG A 359 5.08 -8.62 -11.47
CA ARG A 359 5.81 -9.81 -11.87
C ARG A 359 5.68 -10.88 -10.81
N ARG A 360 5.07 -11.99 -11.17
CA ARG A 360 4.82 -13.11 -10.27
C ARG A 360 5.85 -14.22 -10.45
N GLN A 361 5.95 -15.06 -9.44
CA GLN A 361 6.62 -16.33 -9.53
C GLN A 361 5.97 -17.19 -10.59
N ARG A 362 6.73 -18.05 -11.29
CA ARG A 362 6.17 -18.99 -12.26
C ARG A 362 5.04 -19.81 -11.65
N LEU A 363 4.00 -20.04 -12.45
CA LEU A 363 2.82 -20.83 -12.05
C LEU A 363 3.19 -22.28 -11.61
N ASP A 364 4.32 -22.82 -12.08
CA ASP A 364 4.83 -24.15 -11.70
C ASP A 364 5.18 -24.25 -10.21
N SER A 365 5.47 -23.13 -9.54
CA SER A 365 5.68 -23.08 -8.10
C SER A 365 4.40 -22.84 -7.30
N LEU A 366 3.34 -22.40 -7.97
CA LEU A 366 1.97 -22.51 -7.53
C LEU A 366 1.49 -23.94 -7.83
N LYS A 367 2.06 -24.94 -7.21
CA LYS A 367 1.35 -26.21 -7.05
C LYS A 367 0.08 -25.86 -6.31
N LEU A 368 -0.97 -25.64 -7.08
CA LEU A 368 -2.33 -25.71 -6.65
C LEU A 368 -2.44 -27.00 -5.83
N THR A 369 -2.39 -26.89 -4.52
CA THR A 369 -2.99 -27.90 -3.69
C THR A 369 -4.38 -28.05 -4.26
N ALA A 370 -4.72 -29.26 -4.67
CA ALA A 370 -5.85 -29.60 -5.53
C ALA A 370 -7.20 -29.30 -4.88
N ASP A 371 -7.45 -28.03 -4.58
CA ASP A 371 -8.75 -27.53 -4.26
C ASP A 371 -9.34 -26.93 -5.54
N THR A 372 -9.90 -27.86 -6.33
CA THR A 372 -10.51 -27.60 -7.64
C THR A 372 -11.76 -26.72 -7.58
N SER A 373 -12.13 -26.20 -6.41
CA SER A 373 -13.33 -25.38 -6.22
C SER A 373 -13.08 -23.87 -6.45
N LYS A 374 -11.83 -23.43 -6.61
CA LYS A 374 -11.51 -22.04 -6.97
C LYS A 374 -10.88 -22.02 -8.35
N SER A 375 -11.69 -21.72 -9.36
CA SER A 375 -11.21 -21.47 -10.73
C SER A 375 -10.31 -20.21 -10.71
N VAL A 376 -9.01 -20.43 -10.60
CA VAL A 376 -8.04 -19.40 -10.98
C VAL A 376 -8.05 -19.37 -12.50
N TYR A 377 -8.50 -18.28 -13.11
CA TYR A 377 -8.39 -18.05 -14.53
C TYR A 377 -6.90 -18.04 -14.88
N ILE A 378 -6.45 -19.09 -15.53
CA ILE A 378 -5.11 -19.18 -16.13
C ILE A 378 -5.28 -18.70 -17.56
N ASP A 379 -4.67 -17.55 -17.90
CA ASP A 379 -4.65 -17.08 -19.27
C ASP A 379 -3.89 -18.11 -20.14
N PRO A 380 -4.56 -18.79 -21.07
CA PRO A 380 -3.94 -19.78 -21.93
C PRO A 380 -2.94 -19.18 -22.93
N ALA A 381 -2.87 -17.87 -23.05
CA ALA A 381 -1.94 -17.15 -23.93
C ALA A 381 -0.54 -16.97 -23.33
N ILE A 382 -0.34 -17.25 -22.03
CA ILE A 382 1.01 -17.26 -21.45
C ILE A 382 1.65 -18.61 -21.76
N PRO A 383 2.63 -18.68 -22.69
CA PRO A 383 3.32 -19.92 -22.95
C PRO A 383 3.98 -20.38 -21.64
N THR A 384 3.57 -21.52 -21.11
CA THR A 384 4.32 -22.20 -20.06
C THR A 384 5.73 -22.47 -20.62
N PRO A 385 6.78 -21.78 -20.17
CA PRO A 385 8.11 -22.12 -20.67
C PRO A 385 8.38 -23.53 -20.17
N ALA A 386 8.60 -24.43 -21.09
CA ALA A 386 9.13 -25.74 -20.77
C ALA A 386 10.32 -25.57 -19.82
N ASN A 387 10.39 -26.45 -18.86
CA ASN A 387 11.39 -26.53 -17.79
C ASN A 387 12.84 -26.45 -18.33
N ASN A 388 13.28 -25.26 -18.71
CA ASN A 388 14.55 -25.01 -19.40
C ASN A 388 15.47 -24.12 -18.57
N ASN A 389 15.63 -24.46 -17.28
CA ASN A 389 16.81 -24.01 -16.51
C ASN A 389 18.09 -24.78 -16.93
N LYS A 390 18.03 -25.52 -18.02
CA LYS A 390 19.20 -26.21 -18.56
C LYS A 390 19.89 -25.32 -19.58
N ASN A 391 21.17 -25.08 -19.36
CA ASN A 391 22.03 -24.43 -20.35
C ASN A 391 21.88 -25.16 -21.69
N PRO A 392 21.40 -24.50 -22.77
CA PRO A 392 21.25 -25.14 -24.08
C PRO A 392 22.59 -25.67 -24.61
N TYR A 393 23.71 -25.12 -24.13
CA TYR A 393 25.06 -25.58 -24.49
C TYR A 393 25.61 -26.66 -23.55
N ASN A 394 25.00 -26.90 -22.41
CA ASN A 394 25.37 -27.96 -21.49
C ASN A 394 24.13 -28.49 -20.75
N PRO A 395 23.34 -29.36 -21.38
CA PRO A 395 22.09 -29.89 -20.81
C PRO A 395 22.31 -30.78 -19.55
N LYS A 396 23.54 -31.10 -19.22
CA LYS A 396 23.91 -31.88 -18.03
C LYS A 396 24.36 -31.02 -16.84
N ALA A 397 24.44 -29.69 -17.01
CA ALA A 397 24.78 -28.80 -15.91
C ALA A 397 23.55 -28.54 -15.03
N ASP A 398 23.57 -29.05 -13.81
CA ASP A 398 22.56 -28.81 -12.79
C ASP A 398 22.61 -27.37 -12.21
N ARG A 399 23.47 -26.52 -12.73
CA ARG A 399 23.62 -25.13 -12.24
C ARG A 399 22.79 -24.17 -13.10
N PRO A 400 21.98 -23.32 -12.49
CA PRO A 400 21.26 -22.30 -13.23
C PRO A 400 22.25 -21.37 -13.95
N ASN A 401 21.93 -20.95 -15.17
CA ASN A 401 22.74 -20.05 -16.00
C ASN A 401 22.75 -18.61 -15.45
N SER A 402 21.92 -18.29 -14.49
CA SER A 402 21.76 -16.96 -13.94
C SER A 402 21.59 -17.05 -12.43
N LEU A 403 22.16 -16.08 -11.71
CA LEU A 403 21.92 -15.86 -10.29
C LEU A 403 20.49 -15.32 -10.02
N VAL A 404 19.77 -14.96 -11.07
CA VAL A 404 18.39 -14.44 -11.01
C VAL A 404 17.43 -15.60 -11.25
N ASP A 405 16.79 -16.05 -10.19
CA ASP A 405 15.76 -17.09 -10.19
C ASP A 405 14.43 -16.56 -9.60
N ASP A 406 13.46 -17.43 -9.37
CA ASP A 406 12.16 -17.07 -8.80
C ASP A 406 12.22 -16.72 -7.30
N ASN A 407 13.38 -16.84 -6.65
CA ASN A 407 13.58 -16.44 -5.27
C ASN A 407 13.98 -14.97 -5.13
N VAL A 408 14.44 -14.36 -6.21
CA VAL A 408 14.93 -12.99 -6.20
C VAL A 408 13.76 -12.00 -6.25
N ARG A 409 13.77 -11.05 -5.31
CA ARG A 409 12.73 -10.01 -5.16
C ARG A 409 13.29 -8.63 -5.43
N VAL A 410 12.42 -7.75 -5.91
CA VAL A 410 12.75 -6.35 -6.14
C VAL A 410 12.71 -5.59 -4.81
N TYR A 411 13.61 -4.63 -4.65
CA TYR A 411 13.55 -3.57 -3.64
C TYR A 411 13.86 -2.22 -4.27
N LYS A 412 13.31 -1.14 -3.70
CA LYS A 412 13.31 0.19 -4.28
C LYS A 412 13.64 1.28 -3.25
N GLY A 413 13.86 2.51 -3.70
CA GLY A 413 13.90 3.71 -2.89
C GLY A 413 15.29 4.16 -2.43
N GLY A 414 16.33 3.33 -2.60
CA GLY A 414 17.65 3.63 -2.04
C GLY A 414 17.66 3.61 -0.51
N SER A 415 18.83 3.82 0.09
CA SER A 415 18.99 3.74 1.54
C SER A 415 20.10 4.67 2.05
N TRP A 416 20.23 4.78 3.37
CA TRP A 416 21.27 5.54 4.06
C TRP A 416 22.71 5.24 3.58
N ARG A 417 22.96 4.06 3.02
CA ARG A 417 24.26 3.66 2.52
C ARG A 417 24.43 3.80 1.01
N ASP A 418 23.38 4.18 0.30
CA ASP A 418 23.36 4.31 -1.14
C ASP A 418 23.49 5.78 -1.56
N VAL A 419 24.06 6.03 -2.74
CA VAL A 419 24.11 7.37 -3.31
C VAL A 419 22.75 7.80 -3.86
N ALA A 420 22.54 9.11 -4.02
CA ALA A 420 21.28 9.71 -4.43
C ALA A 420 20.66 9.11 -5.70
N TYR A 421 21.47 8.58 -6.62
CA TYR A 421 20.98 7.88 -7.81
C TYR A 421 19.93 6.80 -7.47
N TRP A 422 20.15 6.04 -6.41
CA TRP A 422 19.25 4.96 -6.00
C TRP A 422 17.96 5.44 -5.34
N CYS A 423 17.88 6.72 -4.97
CA CYS A 423 16.66 7.33 -4.43
C CYS A 423 15.64 7.67 -5.52
N SER A 424 16.02 7.57 -6.80
CA SER A 424 15.08 7.76 -7.91
C SER A 424 14.04 6.64 -7.95
N PRO A 425 12.73 6.98 -8.08
CA PRO A 425 11.66 5.98 -8.08
C PRO A 425 11.76 4.94 -9.20
N GLY A 426 12.34 5.30 -10.34
CA GLY A 426 12.52 4.41 -11.49
C GLY A 426 13.62 3.37 -11.32
N THR A 427 14.55 3.56 -10.38
CA THR A 427 15.66 2.63 -10.16
C THR A 427 15.17 1.33 -9.52
N ARG A 428 15.81 0.23 -9.88
CA ARG A 428 15.47 -1.13 -9.40
C ARG A 428 16.70 -1.82 -8.90
N ARG A 429 16.55 -2.56 -7.82
CA ARG A 429 17.55 -3.52 -7.34
C ARG A 429 16.87 -4.80 -6.91
N PHE A 430 17.65 -5.83 -6.74
CA PHE A 430 17.13 -7.14 -6.41
C PHE A 430 18.03 -7.88 -5.44
N LEU A 431 17.38 -8.76 -4.66
CA LEU A 431 18.07 -9.62 -3.69
C LEU A 431 17.25 -10.90 -3.47
N ASP A 432 17.91 -11.97 -3.07
CA ASP A 432 17.20 -13.20 -2.68
C ASP A 432 16.27 -12.94 -1.49
N LYS A 433 15.06 -13.50 -1.56
CA LYS A 433 13.97 -13.29 -0.58
C LYS A 433 14.32 -13.69 0.85
N ASN A 434 15.36 -14.49 1.06
CA ASN A 434 15.80 -14.95 2.38
C ASN A 434 16.92 -14.08 2.98
N VAL A 435 17.57 -13.27 2.15
CA VAL A 435 18.70 -12.45 2.60
C VAL A 435 18.20 -11.29 3.45
N LYS A 436 18.90 -11.00 4.51
CA LYS A 436 18.64 -9.93 5.47
C LYS A 436 19.77 -8.92 5.41
N THR A 437 19.42 -7.63 5.50
CA THR A 437 20.41 -6.55 5.39
C THR A 437 20.08 -5.42 6.37
N ASN A 438 21.06 -4.55 6.64
CA ASN A 438 20.87 -3.37 7.49
C ASN A 438 20.37 -2.13 6.74
N TYR A 439 19.94 -2.30 5.50
CA TYR A 439 19.50 -1.18 4.65
C TYR A 439 18.21 -1.46 3.89
N ILE A 440 17.56 -2.60 4.12
CA ILE A 440 16.27 -2.91 3.53
C ILE A 440 15.23 -3.10 4.65
N GLY A 441 14.18 -2.32 4.59
CA GLY A 441 12.96 -2.42 5.36
C GLY A 441 11.76 -2.68 4.46
N PHE A 442 10.57 -2.23 4.87
CA PHE A 442 9.35 -2.35 4.06
C PHE A 442 8.25 -1.43 4.57
N ARG A 443 7.25 -1.22 3.73
CA ARG A 443 5.93 -0.69 4.10
C ARG A 443 4.85 -1.58 3.53
N CYS A 444 3.63 -1.52 4.08
CA CYS A 444 2.51 -2.30 3.57
C CYS A 444 1.66 -1.46 2.61
N ALA A 445 0.94 -2.17 1.74
CA ALA A 445 -0.12 -1.64 0.91
C ALA A 445 -1.38 -2.49 1.07
N MET A 446 -2.51 -1.96 0.61
CA MET A 446 -3.82 -2.62 0.64
C MET A 446 -4.61 -2.18 -0.57
N ILE A 447 -5.34 -3.09 -1.20
CA ILE A 447 -6.24 -2.73 -2.29
C ILE A 447 -7.44 -1.93 -1.77
N MET A 448 -7.98 -1.06 -2.60
CA MET A 448 -9.30 -0.51 -2.39
C MET A 448 -10.35 -1.52 -2.89
N ALA A 449 -11.18 -2.02 -1.98
CA ALA A 449 -12.27 -2.93 -2.31
C ALA A 449 -13.58 -2.16 -2.43
N GLY A 450 -14.02 -1.95 -3.66
CA GLY A 450 -15.29 -1.30 -3.94
C GLY A 450 -15.21 0.21 -4.16
N GLU A 451 -16.35 0.86 -4.10
CA GLU A 451 -16.49 2.29 -4.28
C GLU A 451 -16.22 3.03 -2.96
N ARG A 452 -15.49 4.13 -3.04
CA ARG A 452 -15.29 5.01 -1.90
C ARG A 452 -16.48 5.93 -1.73
N ASP A 453 -16.91 6.14 -0.48
CA ASP A 453 -17.99 7.06 -0.17
C ASP A 453 -17.77 8.45 -0.80
N GLY A 454 -18.79 8.94 -1.50
CA GLY A 454 -18.73 10.22 -2.22
C GLY A 454 -18.47 11.44 -1.34
N GLU A 455 -18.78 11.38 -0.03
CA GLU A 455 -18.42 12.44 0.93
C GLU A 455 -16.92 12.47 1.22
N LYS A 456 -16.27 11.32 1.28
CA LYS A 456 -14.81 11.24 1.47
C LYS A 456 -14.05 11.75 0.23
N ARG A 457 -14.59 11.55 -0.97
CA ARG A 457 -14.06 12.15 -2.21
C ARG A 457 -14.03 13.67 -2.18
N ARG A 458 -15.11 14.31 -1.67
CA ARG A 458 -15.22 15.78 -1.62
C ARG A 458 -14.30 16.44 -0.59
N LYS A 459 -13.93 15.73 0.48
CA LYS A 459 -13.06 16.28 1.54
C LYS A 459 -11.57 16.25 1.19
N GLN A 460 -11.15 15.39 0.27
CA GLN A 460 -9.76 15.31 -0.17
C GLN A 460 -9.44 16.15 -1.42
N GLY A 461 -10.45 16.62 -2.12
CA GLY A 461 -10.31 17.53 -3.27
C GLY A 461 -10.35 19.03 -2.89
N LYS A 462 -10.17 19.36 -1.63
CA LYS A 462 -10.00 20.70 -1.10
C LYS A 462 -8.66 20.73 -0.34
#